data_5615a55cc1c701d9767a70d6629fc9f6
#
_entry.id   5615a55cc1c701d9767a70d6629fc9f6
#
_cell.length_a   1.000
_cell.length_b   1.000
_cell.length_c   1.000
_cell.angle_alpha   90.00
_cell.angle_beta   90.00
_cell.angle_gamma   90.00
#
_symmetry.space_group_name_H-M   'P 1'
#
loop_
_entity.id
_entity.type
_entity.pdbx_description
1 polymer ?
#
loop_
_entity_poly.entity_id
_entity_poly.type
_entity_poly.pdbx_seq_one_letter_code
_entity_poly.pdbx_strand_id
1 'polypeptide(L)'
;ELRAFVELAKRTQGSLESILFISSTCGGVYPLEMAVERNIGEQLPKYWKAIGQGDLVPNTRLACQACEYFMPYTADITVSLLSNKGIQEETTLFLNTEKGESIVEGISGKFSEGDLNTTTMEQIRSKRKAEKEKLSDEAELRNLGIDEITKTFSRCIGCRNCSKVCPACYCHMCFFETETSEHGPLYYETELEKTGCVSMLSDTIFYHLVRLFHVSTSCTACGQCADVCPANIPLWAISLKMGEAVQKASDYLPGKDIEEGLPITTFVPEEFAEIV
;
A
#
# COMPACT_ATOMS: atom_id res chain seq x y z
N GLU A 1 3.63 -4.87 2.30
CA GLU A 1 3.22 -5.04 3.73
C GLU A 1 4.38 -4.70 4.65
N LEU A 2 5.61 -5.23 4.46
CA LEU A 2 6.76 -4.90 5.31
C LEU A 2 7.02 -3.39 5.38
N ARG A 3 7.02 -2.68 4.25
CA ARG A 3 7.15 -1.22 4.22
C ARG A 3 6.09 -0.52 5.08
N ALA A 4 4.85 -0.99 5.02
CA ALA A 4 3.78 -0.41 5.82
C ALA A 4 3.96 -0.68 7.33
N PHE A 5 4.50 -1.86 7.68
CA PHE A 5 4.82 -2.19 9.06
C PHE A 5 5.96 -1.32 9.61
N VAL A 6 7.04 -1.17 8.84
CA VAL A 6 8.17 -0.30 9.21
C VAL A 6 7.69 1.14 9.39
N GLU A 7 6.88 1.64 8.47
CA GLU A 7 6.32 3.00 8.53
C GLU A 7 5.43 3.21 9.77
N LEU A 8 4.60 2.21 10.10
CA LEU A 8 3.79 2.24 11.30
C LEU A 8 4.65 2.27 12.57
N ALA A 9 5.68 1.41 12.64
CA ALA A 9 6.60 1.37 13.78
C ALA A 9 7.32 2.72 13.96
N LYS A 10 7.81 3.32 12.90
CA LYS A 10 8.42 4.67 12.94
C LYS A 10 7.45 5.71 13.52
N ARG A 11 6.19 5.71 13.07
CA ARG A 11 5.18 6.67 13.52
C ARG A 11 4.70 6.44 14.95
N THR A 12 4.70 5.21 15.40
CA THR A 12 4.32 4.85 16.77
C THR A 12 5.52 4.76 17.72
N GLN A 13 6.72 5.08 17.23
CA GLN A 13 7.98 4.97 17.97
C GLN A 13 8.22 3.57 18.52
N GLY A 14 7.77 2.55 17.77
CA GLY A 14 7.97 1.14 18.12
C GLY A 14 9.40 0.69 17.84
N SER A 15 10.01 -0.06 18.76
CA SER A 15 11.33 -0.65 18.53
C SER A 15 11.23 -1.86 17.60
N LEU A 16 12.13 -1.94 16.62
CA LEU A 16 12.26 -3.04 15.67
C LEU A 16 13.49 -3.93 15.95
N GLU A 17 14.29 -3.61 16.95
CA GLU A 17 15.59 -4.25 17.24
C GLU A 17 15.49 -5.77 17.48
N SER A 18 14.41 -6.20 18.16
CA SER A 18 14.22 -7.62 18.50
C SER A 18 13.43 -8.41 17.46
N ILE A 19 13.09 -7.81 16.31
CA ILE A 19 12.26 -8.42 15.29
C ILE A 19 13.14 -8.89 14.14
N LEU A 20 13.03 -10.17 13.76
CA LEU A 20 13.59 -10.72 12.54
C LEU A 20 12.57 -10.56 11.41
N PHE A 21 12.96 -9.89 10.35
CA PHE A 21 12.12 -9.72 9.16
C PHE A 21 12.47 -10.75 8.09
N ILE A 22 11.57 -11.70 7.88
CA ILE A 22 11.63 -12.63 6.74
C ILE A 22 10.52 -12.23 5.77
N SER A 23 10.89 -11.89 4.57
CA SER A 23 9.94 -11.48 3.54
C SER A 23 10.22 -12.18 2.21
N SER A 24 9.42 -11.95 1.19
CA SER A 24 9.64 -12.50 -0.14
C SER A 24 9.55 -11.42 -1.21
N THR A 25 10.15 -11.68 -2.36
CA THR A 25 9.83 -10.90 -3.56
C THR A 25 8.33 -11.01 -3.83
N CYS A 26 7.66 -9.89 -4.09
CA CYS A 26 6.20 -9.85 -4.08
C CYS A 26 5.60 -10.00 -5.48
N GLY A 27 4.84 -11.07 -5.71
CA GLY A 27 4.05 -11.26 -6.94
C GLY A 27 2.74 -10.46 -6.98
N GLY A 28 2.33 -9.90 -5.85
CA GLY A 28 1.04 -9.26 -5.66
C GLY A 28 0.13 -10.05 -4.73
N VAL A 29 -1.00 -9.46 -4.36
CA VAL A 29 -1.99 -10.05 -3.45
C VAL A 29 -3.33 -10.10 -4.17
N TYR A 30 -4.06 -11.19 -4.01
CA TYR A 30 -5.42 -11.30 -4.52
C TYR A 30 -6.37 -10.40 -3.72
N PRO A 31 -7.40 -9.81 -4.35
CA PRO A 31 -8.45 -9.08 -3.64
C PRO A 31 -9.15 -9.97 -2.60
N LEU A 32 -9.62 -9.34 -1.53
CA LEU A 32 -10.31 -10.05 -0.44
C LEU A 32 -11.52 -10.85 -0.92
N GLU A 33 -12.28 -10.30 -1.86
CA GLU A 33 -13.43 -10.96 -2.50
C GLU A 33 -13.03 -12.31 -3.11
N MET A 34 -11.91 -12.36 -3.83
CA MET A 34 -11.41 -13.62 -4.38
C MET A 34 -10.97 -14.62 -3.31
N ALA A 35 -10.52 -14.12 -2.17
CA ALA A 35 -10.12 -14.97 -1.05
C ALA A 35 -11.32 -15.66 -0.41
N VAL A 36 -12.47 -15.00 -0.38
CA VAL A 36 -13.71 -15.51 0.23
C VAL A 36 -14.50 -16.39 -0.74
N GLU A 37 -14.59 -16.00 -2.01
CA GLU A 37 -15.50 -16.65 -2.98
C GLU A 37 -14.87 -17.79 -3.77
N ARG A 38 -13.55 -17.88 -3.84
CA ARG A 38 -12.84 -18.83 -4.71
C ARG A 38 -11.80 -19.63 -3.95
N ASN A 39 -11.59 -20.85 -4.44
CA ASN A 39 -10.49 -21.69 -3.98
C ASN A 39 -9.15 -21.10 -4.46
N ILE A 40 -8.51 -20.29 -3.63
CA ILE A 40 -7.19 -19.69 -3.93
C ILE A 40 -6.15 -20.75 -4.25
N GLY A 41 -6.26 -21.95 -3.68
CA GLY A 41 -5.35 -23.06 -3.97
C GLY A 41 -5.22 -23.37 -5.46
N GLU A 42 -6.31 -23.23 -6.24
CA GLU A 42 -6.29 -23.43 -7.69
C GLU A 42 -5.53 -22.32 -8.45
N GLN A 43 -5.38 -21.15 -7.85
CA GLN A 43 -4.66 -20.03 -8.45
C GLN A 43 -3.14 -20.09 -8.17
N LEU A 44 -2.70 -20.79 -7.12
CA LEU A 44 -1.29 -20.83 -6.72
C LEU A 44 -0.34 -21.31 -7.83
N PRO A 45 -0.64 -22.38 -8.62
CA PRO A 45 0.23 -22.77 -9.72
C PRO A 45 0.41 -21.67 -10.78
N LYS A 46 -0.66 -20.91 -11.06
CA LYS A 46 -0.60 -19.78 -12.00
C LYS A 46 0.20 -18.63 -11.42
N TYR A 47 0.03 -18.37 -10.11
CA TYR A 47 0.79 -17.36 -9.38
C TYR A 47 2.30 -17.62 -9.48
N TRP A 48 2.73 -18.84 -9.11
CA TRP A 48 4.14 -19.22 -9.14
C TRP A 48 4.73 -19.19 -10.54
N LYS A 49 3.98 -19.67 -11.53
CA LYS A 49 4.40 -19.63 -12.92
C LYS A 49 4.61 -18.22 -13.43
N ALA A 50 3.65 -17.34 -13.21
CA ALA A 50 3.72 -15.95 -13.67
C ALA A 50 4.91 -15.21 -13.06
N ILE A 51 5.07 -15.24 -11.73
CA ILE A 51 6.16 -14.53 -11.07
C ILE A 51 7.53 -15.09 -11.45
N GLY A 52 7.66 -16.41 -11.56
CA GLY A 52 8.91 -17.07 -11.99
C GLY A 52 9.33 -16.73 -13.42
N GLN A 53 8.37 -16.39 -14.28
CA GLN A 53 8.60 -15.96 -15.67
C GLN A 53 8.78 -14.44 -15.84
N GLY A 54 8.68 -13.67 -14.74
CA GLY A 54 8.73 -12.20 -14.81
C GLY A 54 7.46 -11.58 -15.39
N ASP A 55 6.32 -12.27 -15.22
CA ASP A 55 5.02 -11.79 -15.66
C ASP A 55 4.21 -11.21 -14.49
N LEU A 56 3.22 -10.37 -14.83
CA LEU A 56 2.22 -9.92 -13.88
C LEU A 56 1.33 -11.10 -13.48
N VAL A 57 1.14 -11.27 -12.18
CA VAL A 57 0.23 -12.30 -11.68
C VAL A 57 -1.21 -11.88 -11.96
N PRO A 58 -1.98 -12.68 -12.73
CA PRO A 58 -3.36 -12.32 -13.08
C PRO A 58 -4.26 -12.21 -11.85
N ASN A 59 -5.26 -11.34 -11.92
CA ASN A 59 -6.28 -11.15 -10.88
C ASN A 59 -5.75 -10.71 -9.50
N THR A 60 -4.51 -10.25 -9.41
CA THR A 60 -4.06 -9.53 -8.21
C THR A 60 -4.66 -8.13 -8.16
N ARG A 61 -4.62 -7.49 -6.98
CA ARG A 61 -5.09 -6.11 -6.81
C ARG A 61 -4.46 -5.19 -7.87
N LEU A 62 -5.21 -4.25 -8.40
CA LEU A 62 -4.68 -3.27 -9.35
C LEU A 62 -3.48 -2.51 -8.77
N ALA A 63 -3.54 -2.18 -7.48
CA ALA A 63 -2.41 -1.60 -6.76
C ALA A 63 -1.14 -2.47 -6.81
N CYS A 64 -1.27 -3.79 -6.78
CA CYS A 64 -0.14 -4.71 -6.89
C CYS A 64 0.40 -4.81 -8.32
N GLN A 65 -0.49 -4.76 -9.31
CA GLN A 65 -0.09 -4.76 -10.73
C GLN A 65 0.68 -3.48 -11.10
N ALA A 66 0.39 -2.36 -10.42
CA ALA A 66 1.08 -1.08 -10.60
C ALA A 66 2.27 -0.87 -9.64
N CYS A 67 2.54 -1.80 -8.73
CA CYS A 67 3.54 -1.63 -7.67
C CYS A 67 4.96 -1.94 -8.16
N GLU A 68 5.82 -0.94 -8.25
CA GLU A 68 7.23 -1.08 -8.61
C GLU A 68 8.12 -1.56 -7.44
N TYR A 69 7.57 -1.55 -6.21
CA TYR A 69 8.30 -1.87 -4.97
C TYR A 69 8.06 -3.30 -4.50
N PHE A 70 8.38 -4.27 -5.34
CA PHE A 70 8.15 -5.70 -5.07
C PHE A 70 9.30 -6.40 -4.34
N MET A 71 10.42 -5.71 -4.16
CA MET A 71 11.53 -6.16 -3.32
C MET A 71 11.40 -5.58 -1.91
N PRO A 72 11.56 -6.38 -0.84
CA PRO A 72 11.56 -5.87 0.52
C PRO A 72 12.89 -5.18 0.85
N TYR A 73 12.84 -3.89 1.16
CA TYR A 73 14.05 -3.10 1.43
C TYR A 73 14.64 -3.35 2.81
N THR A 74 13.80 -3.67 3.80
CA THR A 74 14.18 -3.76 5.22
C THR A 74 14.06 -5.17 5.78
N ALA A 75 13.95 -6.20 4.91
CA ALA A 75 13.97 -7.59 5.37
C ALA A 75 15.38 -8.03 5.72
N ASP A 76 15.54 -8.77 6.81
CA ASP A 76 16.80 -9.45 7.13
C ASP A 76 17.08 -10.58 6.16
N ILE A 77 16.01 -11.33 5.83
CA ILE A 77 16.06 -12.43 4.85
C ILE A 77 14.97 -12.22 3.83
N THR A 78 15.30 -12.25 2.54
CA THR A 78 14.34 -12.21 1.45
C THR A 78 14.33 -13.53 0.69
N VAL A 79 13.18 -14.18 0.63
CA VAL A 79 12.95 -15.38 -0.18
C VAL A 79 12.61 -14.97 -1.60
N SER A 80 13.39 -15.38 -2.57
CA SER A 80 13.13 -15.09 -3.97
C SER A 80 12.03 -16.00 -4.52
N LEU A 81 11.00 -15.39 -5.10
CA LEU A 81 9.98 -16.09 -5.88
C LEU A 81 10.30 -16.10 -7.39
N LEU A 82 11.44 -15.54 -7.78
CA LEU A 82 11.84 -15.30 -9.17
C LEU A 82 12.68 -16.47 -9.73
N SER A 83 12.38 -17.70 -9.32
CA SER A 83 13.10 -18.88 -9.78
C SER A 83 12.41 -19.53 -10.97
N ASN A 84 13.18 -19.81 -12.02
CA ASN A 84 12.72 -20.55 -13.19
C ASN A 84 12.49 -22.05 -12.93
N LYS A 85 13.03 -22.60 -11.82
CA LYS A 85 12.96 -24.02 -11.48
C LYS A 85 11.80 -24.39 -10.56
N GLY A 86 11.06 -23.38 -10.09
CA GLY A 86 10.00 -23.56 -9.09
C GLY A 86 10.55 -23.59 -7.67
N ILE A 87 9.77 -23.04 -6.73
CA ILE A 87 10.16 -22.87 -5.31
C ILE A 87 10.34 -24.22 -4.59
N GLN A 88 9.74 -25.29 -5.12
CA GLN A 88 9.82 -26.63 -4.51
C GLN A 88 11.14 -27.33 -4.73
N GLU A 89 11.88 -26.95 -5.77
CA GLU A 89 13.15 -27.59 -6.12
C GLU A 89 14.35 -26.78 -5.61
N GLU A 90 14.31 -25.46 -5.76
CA GLU A 90 15.42 -24.59 -5.42
C GLU A 90 14.88 -23.17 -5.09
N THR A 91 15.31 -22.61 -3.99
CA THR A 91 14.93 -21.26 -3.56
C THR A 91 16.17 -20.44 -3.27
N THR A 92 16.23 -19.25 -3.85
CA THR A 92 17.29 -18.28 -3.56
C THR A 92 16.89 -17.43 -2.34
N LEU A 93 17.79 -17.33 -1.38
CA LEU A 93 17.67 -16.44 -0.23
C LEU A 93 18.64 -15.28 -0.40
N PHE A 94 18.14 -14.06 -0.18
CA PHE A 94 18.99 -12.89 -0.02
C PHE A 94 19.16 -12.62 1.47
N LEU A 95 20.38 -12.66 1.95
CA LEU A 95 20.74 -12.32 3.32
C LEU A 95 21.16 -10.87 3.33
N ASN A 96 20.28 -10.00 3.81
CA ASN A 96 20.45 -8.56 3.67
C ASN A 96 21.12 -7.91 4.90
N THR A 97 21.20 -8.65 6.02
CA THR A 97 21.80 -8.19 7.27
C THR A 97 22.60 -9.29 7.94
N GLU A 98 23.57 -8.91 8.79
CA GLU A 98 24.34 -9.86 9.63
C GLU A 98 23.44 -10.74 10.50
N LYS A 99 22.29 -10.22 10.94
CA LYS A 99 21.27 -10.96 11.70
C LYS A 99 20.66 -12.08 10.85
N GLY A 100 20.37 -11.81 9.58
CA GLY A 100 19.90 -12.82 8.62
C GLY A 100 20.94 -13.90 8.34
N GLU A 101 22.20 -13.50 8.16
CA GLU A 101 23.33 -14.40 7.95
C GLU A 101 23.51 -15.36 9.14
N SER A 102 23.57 -14.82 10.36
CA SER A 102 23.80 -15.62 11.57
C SER A 102 22.71 -16.67 11.82
N ILE A 103 21.47 -16.41 11.39
CA ILE A 103 20.37 -17.36 11.50
C ILE A 103 20.51 -18.48 10.48
N VAL A 104 20.86 -18.15 9.24
CA VAL A 104 20.99 -19.16 8.17
C VAL A 104 22.19 -20.06 8.41
N GLU A 105 23.29 -19.56 8.97
CA GLU A 105 24.45 -20.38 9.38
C GLU A 105 24.08 -21.50 10.36
N GLY A 106 23.05 -21.28 11.19
CA GLY A 106 22.52 -22.28 12.13
C GLY A 106 21.61 -23.34 11.51
N ILE A 107 21.26 -23.20 10.21
CA ILE A 107 20.33 -24.10 9.55
C ILE A 107 21.09 -25.19 8.81
N SER A 108 20.77 -26.47 9.09
CA SER A 108 21.31 -27.60 8.34
C SER A 108 20.69 -27.69 6.94
N GLY A 109 21.48 -27.56 5.90
CA GLY A 109 21.01 -27.62 4.52
C GLY A 109 22.15 -27.68 3.51
N LYS A 110 21.79 -27.85 2.23
CA LYS A 110 22.72 -27.71 1.11
C LYS A 110 22.56 -26.28 0.57
N PHE A 111 23.52 -25.44 0.86
CA PHE A 111 23.58 -24.07 0.35
C PHE A 111 24.68 -23.97 -0.71
N SER A 112 24.42 -23.18 -1.73
CA SER A 112 25.41 -22.77 -2.73
C SER A 112 25.20 -21.28 -3.01
N GLU A 113 26.24 -20.59 -3.41
CA GLU A 113 26.09 -19.23 -3.90
C GLU A 113 25.23 -19.22 -5.15
N GLY A 114 24.31 -18.28 -5.23
CA GLY A 114 23.37 -18.10 -6.31
C GLY A 114 23.40 -16.68 -6.85
N ASP A 115 23.09 -16.54 -8.13
CA ASP A 115 23.03 -15.23 -8.78
C ASP A 115 21.64 -14.61 -8.67
N LEU A 116 21.63 -13.29 -8.58
CA LEU A 116 20.43 -12.47 -8.66
C LEU A 116 19.83 -12.55 -10.06
N ASN A 117 18.57 -12.95 -10.19
CA ASN A 117 17.89 -12.94 -11.48
C ASN A 117 17.46 -11.50 -11.83
N THR A 118 18.43 -10.64 -12.12
CA THR A 118 18.24 -9.22 -12.43
C THR A 118 17.36 -9.00 -13.64
N THR A 119 17.49 -9.86 -14.65
CA THR A 119 16.69 -9.78 -15.89
C THR A 119 15.20 -9.95 -15.59
N THR A 120 14.83 -10.95 -14.81
CA THR A 120 13.41 -11.17 -14.41
C THR A 120 12.90 -10.01 -13.56
N MET A 121 13.73 -9.46 -12.66
CA MET A 121 13.37 -8.31 -11.84
C MET A 121 13.09 -7.07 -12.70
N GLU A 122 13.93 -6.79 -13.68
CA GLU A 122 13.75 -5.67 -14.61
C GLU A 122 12.51 -5.85 -15.48
N GLN A 123 12.23 -7.07 -15.93
CA GLN A 123 11.01 -7.37 -16.68
C GLN A 123 9.74 -7.08 -15.88
N ILE A 124 9.68 -7.57 -14.62
CA ILE A 124 8.53 -7.30 -13.74
C ILE A 124 8.39 -5.79 -13.49
N ARG A 125 9.48 -5.09 -13.20
CA ARG A 125 9.45 -3.63 -12.96
C ARG A 125 8.94 -2.88 -14.17
N SER A 126 9.43 -3.20 -15.37
CA SER A 126 8.99 -2.58 -16.62
C SER A 126 7.49 -2.81 -16.88
N LYS A 127 7.01 -4.05 -16.70
CA LYS A 127 5.59 -4.38 -16.88
C LYS A 127 4.69 -3.65 -15.87
N ARG A 128 5.10 -3.59 -14.60
CA ARG A 128 4.35 -2.88 -13.55
C ARG A 128 4.32 -1.37 -13.77
N LYS A 129 5.42 -0.80 -14.26
CA LYS A 129 5.47 0.61 -14.64
C LYS A 129 4.51 0.92 -15.78
N ALA A 130 4.49 0.11 -16.83
CA ALA A 130 3.57 0.26 -17.94
C ALA A 130 2.10 0.13 -17.49
N GLU A 131 1.81 -0.85 -16.62
CA GLU A 131 0.46 -1.01 -16.10
C GLU A 131 0.05 0.15 -15.18
N LYS A 132 0.98 0.70 -14.40
CA LYS A 132 0.74 1.90 -13.59
C LYS A 132 0.35 3.11 -14.43
N GLU A 133 1.05 3.34 -15.54
CA GLU A 133 0.75 4.42 -16.48
C GLU A 133 -0.65 4.24 -17.08
N LYS A 134 -0.98 3.04 -17.56
CA LYS A 134 -2.29 2.69 -18.10
C LYS A 134 -3.41 2.89 -17.07
N LEU A 135 -3.27 2.33 -15.86
CA LEU A 135 -4.27 2.46 -14.80
C LEU A 135 -4.44 3.91 -14.32
N SER A 136 -3.38 4.71 -14.36
CA SER A 136 -3.46 6.14 -14.05
C SER A 136 -4.25 6.91 -15.11
N ASP A 137 -4.14 6.52 -16.37
CA ASP A 137 -4.91 7.12 -17.46
C ASP A 137 -6.38 6.68 -17.41
N GLU A 138 -6.66 5.41 -17.18
CA GLU A 138 -8.02 4.86 -17.04
C GLU A 138 -8.77 5.47 -15.86
N ALA A 139 -8.09 5.78 -14.77
CA ALA A 139 -8.68 6.41 -13.59
C ALA A 139 -8.85 7.94 -13.73
N GLU A 140 -8.56 8.53 -14.92
CA GLU A 140 -8.63 9.96 -15.19
C GLU A 140 -7.86 10.83 -14.18
N LEU A 141 -6.81 10.26 -13.56
CA LEU A 141 -6.06 10.92 -12.48
C LEU A 141 -5.14 12.05 -12.94
N ARG A 142 -4.99 12.24 -14.24
CA ARG A 142 -4.09 13.28 -14.79
C ARG A 142 -4.51 14.69 -14.39
N ASN A 143 -5.82 14.92 -14.30
CA ASN A 143 -6.42 16.22 -13.98
C ASN A 143 -7.37 16.10 -12.77
N LEU A 144 -6.85 15.72 -11.61
CA LEU A 144 -7.64 15.67 -10.36
C LEU A 144 -8.02 17.09 -9.91
N GLY A 145 -9.03 17.66 -10.56
CA GLY A 145 -9.69 18.88 -10.12
C GLY A 145 -10.72 18.61 -9.02
N ILE A 146 -11.25 19.68 -8.44
CA ILE A 146 -12.27 19.57 -7.38
C ILE A 146 -13.54 18.86 -7.85
N ASP A 147 -13.91 19.05 -9.11
CA ASP A 147 -15.11 18.46 -9.69
C ASP A 147 -14.97 16.93 -9.84
N GLU A 148 -13.81 16.45 -10.31
CA GLU A 148 -13.51 15.03 -10.43
C GLU A 148 -13.41 14.36 -9.06
N ILE A 149 -12.80 15.02 -8.09
CA ILE A 149 -12.73 14.55 -6.69
C ILE A 149 -14.13 14.45 -6.12
N THR A 150 -14.96 15.48 -6.30
CA THR A 150 -16.34 15.51 -5.83
C THR A 150 -17.17 14.41 -6.48
N LYS A 151 -17.10 14.25 -7.80
CA LYS A 151 -17.77 13.19 -8.55
C LYS A 151 -17.35 11.80 -8.09
N THR A 152 -16.06 11.60 -7.85
CA THR A 152 -15.54 10.30 -7.39
C THR A 152 -16.02 9.95 -5.99
N PHE A 153 -15.98 10.91 -5.07
CA PHE A 153 -16.40 10.67 -3.69
C PHE A 153 -17.92 10.77 -3.47
N SER A 154 -18.70 11.28 -4.44
CA SER A 154 -20.16 11.31 -4.33
C SER A 154 -20.82 9.93 -4.14
N ARG A 155 -20.12 8.85 -4.53
CA ARG A 155 -20.57 7.47 -4.30
C ARG A 155 -20.28 6.94 -2.90
N CYS A 156 -19.53 7.69 -2.09
CA CYS A 156 -19.13 7.24 -0.76
C CYS A 156 -20.34 7.18 0.19
N ILE A 157 -20.52 6.03 0.82
CA ILE A 157 -21.60 5.80 1.79
C ILE A 157 -21.18 6.07 3.24
N GLY A 158 -19.98 6.64 3.46
CA GLY A 158 -19.50 7.00 4.80
C GLY A 158 -19.15 5.83 5.72
N CYS A 159 -18.96 4.60 5.20
CA CYS A 159 -18.72 3.41 6.03
C CYS A 159 -17.35 3.38 6.72
N ARG A 160 -16.41 4.23 6.32
CA ARG A 160 -15.04 4.38 6.89
C ARG A 160 -14.17 3.12 6.89
N ASN A 161 -14.57 2.05 6.22
CA ASN A 161 -13.76 0.81 6.13
C ASN A 161 -12.35 1.08 5.60
N CYS A 162 -12.21 2.06 4.70
CA CYS A 162 -10.91 2.44 4.15
C CYS A 162 -9.92 2.98 5.17
N SER A 163 -10.37 3.61 6.27
CA SER A 163 -9.49 4.00 7.38
C SER A 163 -9.16 2.82 8.29
N LYS A 164 -10.14 1.95 8.56
CA LYS A 164 -9.98 0.82 9.46
C LYS A 164 -8.96 -0.22 8.99
N VAL A 165 -8.80 -0.39 7.67
CA VAL A 165 -7.81 -1.33 7.11
C VAL A 165 -6.48 -0.67 6.74
N CYS A 166 -6.39 0.65 6.84
CA CYS A 166 -5.19 1.37 6.41
C CYS A 166 -4.12 1.36 7.51
N PRO A 167 -2.94 0.79 7.27
CA PRO A 167 -1.88 0.77 8.28
C PRO A 167 -1.36 2.17 8.66
N ALA A 168 -1.58 3.18 7.81
CA ALA A 168 -1.24 4.56 8.12
C ALA A 168 -2.34 5.33 8.89
N CYS A 169 -3.53 4.75 9.08
CA CYS A 169 -4.63 5.31 9.88
C CYS A 169 -4.66 4.65 11.27
N TYR A 170 -3.77 5.03 12.16
CA TYR A 170 -3.60 4.41 13.50
C TYR A 170 -4.02 5.31 14.66
N CYS A 171 -4.63 6.46 14.39
CA CYS A 171 -5.03 7.41 15.43
C CYS A 171 -6.15 6.85 16.30
N HIS A 172 -5.93 6.76 17.62
CA HIS A 172 -6.95 6.34 18.58
C HIS A 172 -8.02 7.43 18.86
N MET A 173 -7.70 8.68 18.57
CA MET A 173 -8.60 9.83 18.78
C MET A 173 -8.83 10.55 17.44
N CYS A 174 -9.40 9.83 16.48
CA CYS A 174 -9.76 10.42 15.20
C CYS A 174 -11.12 11.10 15.28
N PHE A 175 -11.20 12.37 14.89
CA PHE A 175 -12.46 13.11 14.84
C PHE A 175 -13.56 12.35 14.11
N PHE A 176 -13.22 11.73 12.98
CA PHE A 176 -14.19 10.98 12.16
C PHE A 176 -14.66 9.65 12.78
N GLU A 177 -14.09 9.24 13.90
CA GLU A 177 -14.53 8.07 14.68
C GLU A 177 -15.20 8.43 15.99
N THR A 178 -15.54 9.74 16.18
CA THR A 178 -16.28 10.23 17.32
C THR A 178 -17.77 10.30 17.01
N GLU A 179 -18.61 10.25 18.06
CA GLU A 179 -20.07 10.44 17.96
C GLU A 179 -20.45 11.76 17.29
N THR A 180 -19.62 12.80 17.40
CA THR A 180 -19.85 14.11 16.78
C THR A 180 -19.87 14.05 15.25
N SER A 181 -19.18 13.09 14.65
CA SER A 181 -19.12 12.89 13.20
C SER A 181 -20.08 11.82 12.68
N GLU A 182 -20.86 11.20 13.56
CA GLU A 182 -21.87 10.21 13.21
C GLU A 182 -23.23 10.88 13.07
N HIS A 183 -23.88 10.65 11.94
CA HIS A 183 -25.25 11.07 11.72
C HIS A 183 -26.19 9.91 12.06
N GLY A 184 -27.09 10.12 13.00
CA GLY A 184 -28.11 9.12 13.34
C GLY A 184 -29.19 8.99 12.24
N PRO A 185 -30.01 7.92 12.28
CA PRO A 185 -31.08 7.66 11.29
C PRO A 185 -32.02 8.86 11.09
N LEU A 186 -32.37 9.55 12.16
CA LEU A 186 -33.25 10.74 12.12
C LEU A 186 -32.69 11.88 11.26
N TYR A 187 -31.37 12.02 11.18
CA TYR A 187 -30.75 13.02 10.31
C TYR A 187 -31.08 12.71 8.84
N TYR A 188 -30.90 11.45 8.42
CA TYR A 188 -31.17 11.03 7.04
C TYR A 188 -32.66 11.09 6.71
N GLU A 189 -33.54 10.72 7.61
CA GLU A 189 -34.98 10.83 7.46
C GLU A 189 -35.38 12.30 7.26
N THR A 190 -34.86 13.20 8.11
CA THR A 190 -35.13 14.64 8.01
C THR A 190 -34.61 15.23 6.69
N GLU A 191 -33.44 14.84 6.22
CA GLU A 191 -32.92 15.28 4.94
C GLU A 191 -33.78 14.78 3.77
N LEU A 192 -34.16 13.51 3.81
CA LEU A 192 -35.04 12.92 2.80
C LEU A 192 -36.40 13.62 2.74
N GLU A 193 -37.00 13.93 3.89
CA GLU A 193 -38.29 14.66 3.97
C GLU A 193 -38.16 16.09 3.44
N LYS A 194 -37.07 16.79 3.72
CA LYS A 194 -36.86 18.17 3.31
C LYS A 194 -36.51 18.36 1.84
N THR A 195 -35.67 17.49 1.32
CA THR A 195 -35.03 17.67 0.00
C THR A 195 -35.46 16.66 -1.04
N GLY A 196 -36.17 15.61 -0.62
CA GLY A 196 -36.58 14.50 -1.49
C GLY A 196 -35.46 13.53 -1.85
N CYS A 197 -34.24 13.76 -1.36
CA CYS A 197 -33.09 12.90 -1.57
C CYS A 197 -32.14 13.00 -0.38
N VAL A 198 -31.36 11.95 -0.16
CA VAL A 198 -30.21 12.03 0.73
C VAL A 198 -29.03 12.55 -0.09
N SER A 199 -28.61 13.77 0.20
CA SER A 199 -27.40 14.34 -0.41
C SER A 199 -26.17 13.57 0.06
N MET A 200 -25.05 13.71 -0.68
CA MET A 200 -23.76 13.29 -0.18
C MET A 200 -23.56 13.89 1.23
N LEU A 201 -23.17 13.05 2.19
CA LEU A 201 -22.88 13.48 3.54
C LEU A 201 -21.94 14.69 3.49
N SER A 202 -22.31 15.77 4.17
CA SER A 202 -21.62 17.07 4.09
C SER A 202 -20.13 16.98 4.43
N ASP A 203 -19.75 16.03 5.26
CA ASP A 203 -18.37 15.77 5.68
C ASP A 203 -17.61 14.73 4.83
N THR A 204 -18.26 14.07 3.85
CA THR A 204 -17.64 13.01 3.06
C THR A 204 -16.38 13.46 2.31
N ILE A 205 -16.46 14.60 1.60
CA ILE A 205 -15.29 15.16 0.91
C ILE A 205 -14.21 15.52 1.93
N PHE A 206 -14.62 16.18 3.02
CA PHE A 206 -13.70 16.62 4.06
C PHE A 206 -12.98 15.43 4.71
N TYR A 207 -13.72 14.35 5.01
CA TYR A 207 -13.14 13.11 5.49
C TYR A 207 -12.05 12.57 4.55
N HIS A 208 -12.32 12.49 3.25
CA HIS A 208 -11.34 11.98 2.30
C HIS A 208 -10.14 12.90 2.12
N LEU A 209 -10.33 14.21 2.07
CA LEU A 209 -9.24 15.18 1.95
C LEU A 209 -8.35 15.18 3.18
N VAL A 210 -8.93 15.20 4.38
CA VAL A 210 -8.16 15.14 5.64
C VAL A 210 -7.43 13.81 5.76
N ARG A 211 -8.09 12.71 5.41
CA ARG A 211 -7.44 11.40 5.39
C ARG A 211 -6.27 11.35 4.42
N LEU A 212 -6.43 11.86 3.20
CA LEU A 212 -5.34 11.94 2.22
C LEU A 212 -4.18 12.77 2.75
N PHE A 213 -4.46 13.92 3.35
CA PHE A 213 -3.45 14.77 3.97
C PHE A 213 -2.65 14.01 5.04
N HIS A 214 -3.33 13.29 5.94
CA HIS A 214 -2.68 12.56 7.03
C HIS A 214 -1.86 11.35 6.57
N VAL A 215 -2.31 10.64 5.53
CA VAL A 215 -1.68 9.37 5.13
C VAL A 215 -0.72 9.48 3.96
N SER A 216 -0.73 10.56 3.18
CA SER A 216 0.00 10.65 1.91
C SER A 216 1.52 10.48 2.08
N THR A 217 2.10 11.04 3.14
CA THR A 217 3.53 10.88 3.43
C THR A 217 3.93 9.44 3.72
N SER A 218 3.04 8.65 4.32
CA SER A 218 3.26 7.26 4.78
C SER A 218 2.59 6.21 3.91
N CYS A 219 1.89 6.63 2.86
CA CYS A 219 1.14 5.71 2.01
C CYS A 219 2.08 4.82 1.19
N THR A 220 2.04 3.52 1.43
CA THR A 220 2.79 2.53 0.64
C THR A 220 2.04 2.04 -0.58
N ALA A 221 0.89 2.62 -0.90
CA ALA A 221 0.02 2.28 -2.02
C ALA A 221 -0.43 0.80 -2.04
N CYS A 222 -0.64 0.18 -0.88
CA CYS A 222 -0.97 -1.24 -0.75
C CYS A 222 -2.34 -1.65 -1.32
N GLY A 223 -3.23 -0.69 -1.59
CA GLY A 223 -4.54 -0.94 -2.21
C GLY A 223 -5.65 -1.46 -1.29
N GLN A 224 -5.38 -1.75 -0.02
CA GLN A 224 -6.40 -2.28 0.90
C GLN A 224 -7.63 -1.37 1.03
N CYS A 225 -7.43 -0.05 1.00
CA CYS A 225 -8.53 0.91 1.12
C CYS A 225 -9.54 0.81 -0.04
N ALA A 226 -9.10 0.46 -1.24
CA ALA A 226 -10.00 0.22 -2.37
C ALA A 226 -10.64 -1.17 -2.31
N ASP A 227 -9.89 -2.17 -1.85
CA ASP A 227 -10.31 -3.56 -1.74
C ASP A 227 -11.55 -3.75 -0.84
N VAL A 228 -11.63 -2.94 0.22
CA VAL A 228 -12.77 -2.99 1.17
C VAL A 228 -13.85 -1.95 0.89
N CYS A 229 -13.74 -1.20 -0.21
CA CYS A 229 -14.71 -0.16 -0.52
C CYS A 229 -15.96 -0.74 -1.21
N PRO A 230 -17.13 -0.77 -0.54
CA PRO A 230 -18.34 -1.34 -1.14
C PRO A 230 -18.88 -0.49 -2.30
N ALA A 231 -18.46 0.77 -2.41
CA ALA A 231 -18.83 1.68 -3.50
C ALA A 231 -17.83 1.65 -4.67
N ASN A 232 -16.83 0.76 -4.64
CA ASN A 232 -15.79 0.61 -5.65
C ASN A 232 -15.12 1.94 -6.04
N ILE A 233 -14.84 2.78 -5.04
CA ILE A 233 -14.08 4.02 -5.24
C ILE A 233 -12.60 3.66 -5.45
N PRO A 234 -11.92 4.17 -6.49
CA PRO A 234 -10.52 3.86 -6.77
C PRO A 234 -9.56 4.57 -5.80
N LEU A 235 -9.78 4.37 -4.49
CA LEU A 235 -9.02 5.05 -3.43
C LEU A 235 -7.52 4.82 -3.52
N TRP A 236 -7.10 3.62 -3.96
CA TRP A 236 -5.68 3.29 -4.12
C TRP A 236 -5.00 4.21 -5.13
N ALA A 237 -5.67 4.50 -6.24
CA ALA A 237 -5.12 5.31 -7.32
C ALA A 237 -4.99 6.79 -6.91
N ILE A 238 -6.00 7.32 -6.21
CA ILE A 238 -5.98 8.67 -5.64
C ILE A 238 -4.87 8.77 -4.58
N SER A 239 -4.80 7.79 -3.66
CA SER A 239 -3.78 7.77 -2.62
C SER A 239 -2.36 7.60 -3.18
N LEU A 240 -2.20 6.81 -4.25
CA LEU A 240 -0.92 6.67 -4.95
C LEU A 240 -0.49 8.02 -5.54
N LYS A 241 -1.38 8.67 -6.29
CA LYS A 241 -1.08 9.97 -6.93
C LYS A 241 -0.70 11.04 -5.92
N MET A 242 -1.48 11.17 -4.85
CA MET A 242 -1.19 12.13 -3.78
C MET A 242 0.07 11.76 -3.01
N GLY A 243 0.24 10.47 -2.69
CA GLY A 243 1.43 9.96 -2.02
C GLY A 243 2.70 10.23 -2.81
N GLU A 244 2.73 9.90 -4.10
CA GLU A 244 3.89 10.14 -4.95
C GLU A 244 4.27 11.62 -5.05
N ALA A 245 3.29 12.52 -5.11
CA ALA A 245 3.55 13.95 -5.16
C ALA A 245 4.23 14.45 -3.87
N VAL A 246 3.68 14.06 -2.70
CA VAL A 246 4.20 14.49 -1.39
C VAL A 246 5.53 13.81 -1.09
N GLN A 247 5.66 12.51 -1.33
CA GLN A 247 6.88 11.73 -1.09
C GLN A 247 8.03 12.20 -1.96
N LYS A 248 7.76 12.54 -3.22
CA LYS A 248 8.77 13.14 -4.10
C LYS A 248 9.23 14.52 -3.61
N ALA A 249 8.30 15.34 -3.12
CA ALA A 249 8.63 16.66 -2.60
C ALA A 249 9.50 16.59 -1.34
N SER A 250 9.35 15.52 -0.55
CA SER A 250 10.10 15.26 0.68
C SER A 250 11.33 14.35 0.47
N ASP A 251 11.61 13.90 -0.74
CA ASP A 251 12.60 12.86 -1.07
C ASP A 251 12.50 11.63 -0.15
N TYR A 252 11.29 11.23 0.16
CA TYR A 252 10.98 10.19 1.13
C TYR A 252 10.24 9.00 0.51
N LEU A 253 10.70 7.78 0.77
CA LEU A 253 9.99 6.55 0.37
C LEU A 253 9.53 5.77 1.61
N PRO A 254 8.22 5.75 1.92
CA PRO A 254 7.71 5.14 3.14
C PRO A 254 8.18 3.71 3.36
N GLY A 255 8.76 3.45 4.52
CA GLY A 255 9.21 2.13 4.95
C GLY A 255 10.37 1.53 4.15
N LYS A 256 11.14 2.36 3.43
CA LYS A 256 12.37 1.95 2.76
C LYS A 256 13.52 1.81 3.74
N ASP A 257 13.62 2.73 4.69
CA ASP A 257 14.69 2.79 5.66
C ASP A 257 14.10 2.99 7.06
N ILE A 258 14.59 2.21 8.02
CA ILE A 258 14.14 2.24 9.41
C ILE A 258 14.66 3.50 10.11
N GLU A 259 15.87 3.92 9.80
CA GLU A 259 16.58 5.02 10.46
C GLU A 259 16.24 6.39 9.85
N GLU A 260 15.69 6.41 8.63
CA GLU A 260 15.32 7.66 7.96
C GLU A 260 14.22 8.40 8.72
N GLY A 261 14.40 9.69 9.02
CA GLY A 261 13.42 10.52 9.71
C GLY A 261 12.09 10.65 8.95
N LEU A 262 10.99 10.77 9.67
CA LEU A 262 9.68 10.96 9.07
C LEU A 262 9.52 12.39 8.55
N PRO A 263 9.05 12.60 7.32
CA PRO A 263 8.67 13.93 6.84
C PRO A 263 7.65 14.59 7.77
N ILE A 264 7.70 15.91 7.89
CA ILE A 264 6.79 16.73 8.73
C ILE A 264 7.09 16.64 10.23
N THR A 265 7.74 15.59 10.71
CA THR A 265 8.14 15.47 12.12
C THR A 265 9.57 15.96 12.38
N THR A 266 10.34 16.10 11.32
CA THR A 266 11.69 16.69 11.32
C THR A 266 11.66 17.99 10.54
N PHE A 267 12.47 18.96 10.93
CA PHE A 267 12.66 20.19 10.16
C PHE A 267 14.16 20.45 9.96
N VAL A 268 14.49 21.15 8.90
CA VAL A 268 15.82 21.70 8.66
C VAL A 268 15.74 23.21 8.83
N PRO A 269 16.71 23.87 9.49
CA PRO A 269 16.70 25.31 9.72
C PRO A 269 16.48 26.14 8.46
N GLU A 270 16.95 25.65 7.32
CA GLU A 270 16.84 26.28 6.01
C GLU A 270 15.41 26.39 5.48
N GLU A 271 14.49 25.54 5.97
CA GLU A 271 13.05 25.60 5.61
C GLU A 271 12.38 26.89 6.13
N PHE A 272 12.97 27.51 7.12
CA PHE A 272 12.48 28.71 7.77
C PHE A 272 13.34 29.96 7.51
N ALA A 273 14.25 29.89 6.55
CA ALA A 273 15.18 30.97 6.25
C ALA A 273 14.49 32.32 5.89
N GLU A 274 13.22 32.28 5.45
CA GLU A 274 12.42 33.46 5.14
C GLU A 274 11.69 34.05 6.35
N ILE A 275 11.74 33.39 7.51
CA ILE A 275 10.99 33.77 8.71
C ILE A 275 11.89 34.45 9.75
N VAL A 276 13.18 34.47 9.54
CA VAL A 276 14.23 35.07 10.42
C VAL A 276 14.58 36.47 10.04
#